data_121ad94917bd0e1e31106687b9018860
#
_entry.id   121ad94917bd0e1e31106687b9018860
#
_cell.length_a   1.000
_cell.length_b   1.000
_cell.length_c   1.000
_cell.angle_alpha   90.00
_cell.angle_beta   90.00
_cell.angle_gamma   90.00
#
_symmetry.space_group_name_H-M   'P 1'
#
loop_
_entity.id
_entity.type
_entity.pdbx_description
1 polymer ?
#
loop_
_entity_poly.entity_id
_entity_poly.type
_entity_poly.pdbx_seq_one_letter_code
_entity_poly.pdbx_strand_id
1 'polypeptide(L)'
;MDFVREYNYKNAEIEVVVEDDIITTAKVYMDGECVFANDTFTDGNGKDLKFTQKNLTAVRRFCMEIVDKELAEDGREECTNMALIRR
;
A
#
# COMPACT_ATOMS: atom_id res chain seq x y z
N MET A 1 -15.83 -9.59 12.91
CA MET A 1 -15.60 -8.24 13.42
C MET A 1 -14.90 -7.42 12.36
N ASP A 2 -15.39 -6.23 12.11
CA ASP A 2 -14.88 -5.40 11.03
C ASP A 2 -14.10 -4.22 11.60
N PHE A 3 -12.92 -3.97 11.05
CA PHE A 3 -12.10 -2.85 11.49
C PHE A 3 -11.13 -2.44 10.40
N VAL A 4 -10.50 -1.28 10.61
CA VAL A 4 -9.53 -0.73 9.69
C VAL A 4 -8.23 -0.51 10.45
N ARG A 5 -7.12 -0.94 9.87
CA ARG A 5 -5.79 -0.66 10.39
C ARG A 5 -5.14 0.40 9.52
N GLU A 6 -4.59 1.41 10.16
CA GLU A 6 -3.95 2.52 9.47
C GLU A 6 -2.48 2.58 9.85
N TYR A 7 -1.64 2.78 8.85
CA TYR A 7 -0.20 2.87 9.04
C TYR A 7 0.35 4.06 8.29
N ASN A 8 1.39 4.66 8.83
CA ASN A 8 2.11 5.71 8.14
C ASN A 8 3.45 5.17 7.69
N TYR A 9 3.82 5.45 6.45
CA TYR A 9 5.10 5.05 5.93
C TYR A 9 5.63 6.16 5.04
N LYS A 10 6.73 6.78 5.46
CA LYS A 10 7.28 7.96 4.78
C LYS A 10 6.19 9.02 4.73
N ASN A 11 5.85 9.56 3.55
CA ASN A 11 4.79 10.56 3.45
C ASN A 11 3.45 9.96 3.03
N ALA A 12 3.29 8.65 3.17
CA ALA A 12 2.11 7.96 2.71
C ALA A 12 1.31 7.40 3.87
N GLU A 13 0.01 7.18 3.64
CA GLU A 13 -0.88 6.51 4.58
C GLU A 13 -1.36 5.22 3.95
N ILE A 14 -1.28 4.14 4.71
CA ILE A 14 -1.71 2.82 4.26
C ILE A 14 -2.90 2.41 5.10
N GLU A 15 -3.99 2.02 4.42
CA GLU A 15 -5.23 1.61 5.07
C GLU A 15 -5.53 0.16 4.70
N VAL A 16 -5.71 -0.69 5.70
CA VAL A 16 -6.05 -2.10 5.49
C VAL A 16 -7.40 -2.35 6.16
N VAL A 17 -8.35 -2.83 5.38
CA VAL A 17 -9.71 -3.11 5.87
C VAL A 17 -9.86 -4.60 6.12
N VAL A 18 -10.37 -4.95 7.30
CA VAL A 18 -10.61 -6.35 7.69
C VAL A 18 -12.09 -6.52 7.97
N GLU A 19 -12.71 -7.49 7.32
CA GLU A 19 -14.12 -7.83 7.50
C GLU A 19 -14.24 -9.33 7.70
N ASP A 20 -14.93 -9.75 8.79
CA ASP A 20 -15.14 -11.17 9.10
C ASP A 20 -13.84 -11.95 9.16
N ASP A 21 -12.81 -11.36 9.80
CA ASP A 21 -11.48 -11.95 9.95
C ASP A 21 -10.77 -12.19 8.61
N ILE A 22 -11.18 -11.44 7.58
CA ILE A 22 -10.59 -11.53 6.25
C ILE A 22 -10.07 -10.14 5.87
N ILE A 23 -8.86 -10.10 5.29
CA ILE A 23 -8.32 -8.85 4.75
C ILE A 23 -8.99 -8.63 3.39
N THR A 24 -9.85 -7.62 3.31
CA THR A 24 -10.66 -7.42 2.11
C THR A 24 -10.11 -6.32 1.20
N THR A 25 -9.52 -5.28 1.78
CA THR A 25 -9.11 -4.11 0.99
C THR A 25 -7.84 -3.52 1.55
N ALA A 26 -6.98 -3.01 0.67
CA ALA A 26 -5.85 -2.20 1.06
C ALA A 26 -5.76 -1.00 0.13
N LYS A 27 -5.48 0.16 0.71
CA LYS A 27 -5.36 1.41 -0.04
C LYS A 27 -4.13 2.16 0.40
N VAL A 28 -3.54 2.90 -0.52
CA VAL A 28 -2.40 3.76 -0.23
C VAL A 28 -2.74 5.16 -0.67
N TYR A 29 -2.55 6.12 0.23
CA TYR A 29 -2.78 7.53 -0.05
C TYR A 29 -1.47 8.29 0.07
N MET A 30 -1.21 9.16 -0.89
CA MET A 30 -0.06 10.04 -0.86
C MET A 30 -0.54 11.45 -1.19
N ASP A 31 -0.24 12.39 -0.29
CA ASP A 31 -0.68 13.79 -0.43
C ASP A 31 -2.21 13.89 -0.56
N GLY A 32 -2.93 13.04 0.18
CA GLY A 32 -4.38 13.05 0.17
C GLY A 32 -5.01 12.35 -1.02
N GLU A 33 -4.20 11.79 -1.90
CA GLU A 33 -4.67 11.17 -3.13
C GLU A 33 -4.47 9.67 -3.06
N CYS A 34 -5.48 8.90 -3.47
CA CYS A 34 -5.38 7.44 -3.48
C CYS A 34 -4.57 7.00 -4.69
N VAL A 35 -3.37 6.49 -4.45
CA VAL A 35 -2.47 6.06 -5.54
C VAL A 35 -2.54 4.56 -5.79
N PHE A 36 -3.18 3.82 -4.89
CA PHE A 36 -3.32 2.37 -5.04
C PHE A 36 -4.52 1.91 -4.23
N ALA A 37 -5.31 1.02 -4.81
CA ALA A 37 -6.41 0.37 -4.10
C ALA A 37 -6.57 -1.05 -4.66
N ASN A 38 -6.70 -2.01 -3.77
CA ASN A 38 -6.96 -3.39 -4.16
C ASN A 38 -8.00 -3.94 -3.19
N ASP A 39 -9.12 -4.42 -3.73
CA ASP A 39 -10.21 -4.95 -2.93
C ASP A 39 -10.33 -6.47 -3.06
N THR A 40 -9.30 -7.13 -3.61
CA THR A 40 -9.31 -8.57 -3.80
C THR A 40 -7.96 -9.14 -3.36
N PHE A 41 -7.97 -9.84 -2.23
CA PHE A 41 -6.78 -10.53 -1.73
C PHE A 41 -7.11 -12.01 -1.56
N THR A 42 -6.23 -12.86 -2.08
CA THR A 42 -6.40 -14.31 -1.94
C THR A 42 -5.11 -14.93 -1.45
N ASP A 43 -5.22 -16.10 -0.81
CA ASP A 43 -4.05 -16.86 -0.42
C ASP A 43 -3.53 -17.67 -1.62
N GLY A 44 -2.52 -18.50 -1.40
CA GLY A 44 -1.93 -19.29 -2.47
C GLY A 44 -2.87 -20.33 -3.07
N ASN A 45 -4.01 -20.58 -2.44
CA ASN A 45 -4.99 -21.55 -2.90
C ASN A 45 -6.22 -20.91 -3.52
N GLY A 46 -6.20 -19.58 -3.69
CA GLY A 46 -7.32 -18.87 -4.29
C GLY A 46 -8.46 -18.59 -3.33
N LYS A 47 -8.25 -18.77 -2.03
CA LYS A 47 -9.25 -18.49 -1.01
C LYS A 47 -9.01 -17.11 -0.42
N ASP A 48 -10.03 -16.59 0.28
CA ASP A 48 -9.92 -15.30 0.93
C ASP A 48 -8.72 -15.26 1.88
N LEU A 49 -8.03 -14.14 1.91
CA LEU A 49 -6.85 -13.97 2.74
C LEU A 49 -7.26 -13.70 4.18
N LYS A 50 -7.00 -14.63 5.07
CA LYS A 50 -7.40 -14.51 6.46
C LYS A 50 -6.58 -13.46 7.19
N PHE A 51 -7.19 -12.82 8.16
CA PHE A 51 -6.51 -11.85 9.00
C PHE A 51 -5.65 -12.58 10.02
N THR A 52 -4.35 -12.64 9.75
CA THR A 52 -3.35 -13.14 10.68
C THR A 52 -2.23 -12.13 10.72
N GLN A 53 -1.40 -12.19 11.75
CA GLN A 53 -0.27 -11.27 11.85
C GLN A 53 0.66 -11.40 10.65
N LYS A 54 0.87 -12.63 10.19
CA LYS A 54 1.71 -12.90 9.04
C LYS A 54 1.13 -12.27 7.76
N ASN A 55 -0.16 -12.46 7.54
CA ASN A 55 -0.81 -11.93 6.35
C ASN A 55 -0.89 -10.41 6.39
N LEU A 56 -1.17 -9.85 7.56
CA LEU A 56 -1.21 -8.40 7.72
C LEU A 56 0.15 -7.79 7.41
N THR A 57 1.22 -8.41 7.89
CA THR A 57 2.57 -7.94 7.64
C THR A 57 2.89 -8.01 6.14
N ALA A 58 2.47 -9.08 5.46
CA ALA A 58 2.70 -9.23 4.03
C ALA A 58 1.98 -8.16 3.22
N VAL A 59 0.72 -7.88 3.55
CA VAL A 59 -0.05 -6.86 2.85
C VAL A 59 0.56 -5.48 3.10
N ARG A 60 0.93 -5.20 4.34
CA ARG A 60 1.54 -3.92 4.67
C ARG A 60 2.86 -3.71 3.92
N ARG A 61 3.69 -4.76 3.85
CA ARG A 61 4.96 -4.69 3.13
C ARG A 61 4.72 -4.44 1.64
N PHE A 62 3.73 -5.09 1.07
CA PHE A 62 3.36 -4.89 -0.32
C PHE A 62 3.00 -3.43 -0.57
N CYS A 63 2.21 -2.83 0.31
CA CYS A 63 1.84 -1.42 0.20
C CYS A 63 3.06 -0.51 0.34
N MET A 64 3.99 -0.86 1.23
CA MET A 64 5.21 -0.08 1.41
C MET A 64 6.06 -0.09 0.14
N GLU A 65 6.10 -1.22 -0.55
CA GLU A 65 6.83 -1.31 -1.82
C GLU A 65 6.20 -0.42 -2.88
N ILE A 66 4.87 -0.32 -2.87
CA ILE A 66 4.16 0.58 -3.79
C ILE A 66 4.54 2.03 -3.51
N VAL A 67 4.60 2.41 -2.23
CA VAL A 67 5.02 3.76 -1.84
C VAL A 67 6.43 4.05 -2.35
N ASP A 68 7.35 3.10 -2.14
CA ASP A 68 8.73 3.28 -2.59
C ASP A 68 8.82 3.46 -4.09
N LYS A 69 8.01 2.71 -4.84
CA LYS A 69 7.98 2.80 -6.29
C LYS A 69 7.45 4.16 -6.75
N GLU A 70 6.38 4.63 -6.11
CA GLU A 70 5.81 5.94 -6.44
C GLU A 70 6.80 7.06 -6.16
N LEU A 71 7.50 6.99 -5.04
CA LEU A 71 8.49 8.00 -4.69
C LEU A 71 9.66 7.99 -5.66
N ALA A 72 10.07 6.81 -6.12
CA ALA A 72 11.16 6.70 -7.09
C ALA A 72 10.78 7.32 -8.43
N GLU A 73 9.53 7.14 -8.83
CA GLU A 73 9.03 7.74 -10.08
C GLU A 73 8.98 9.26 -9.97
N ASP A 74 8.49 9.77 -8.84
CA ASP A 74 8.47 11.21 -8.60
C ASP A 74 9.88 11.77 -8.60
N GLY A 75 10.83 11.07 -7.99
CA GLY A 75 12.20 11.50 -7.95
C GLY A 75 12.82 11.60 -9.33
N ARG A 76 12.47 10.68 -10.22
CA ARG A 76 12.97 10.74 -11.59
C ARG A 76 12.47 11.97 -12.32
N GLU A 77 11.24 12.34 -12.08
CA GLU A 77 10.67 13.52 -12.74
C GLU A 77 11.35 14.79 -12.27
N GLU A 78 11.72 14.83 -11.01
CA GLU A 78 12.41 15.99 -10.47
C GLU A 78 13.80 16.15 -11.03
N CYS A 79 14.42 15.08 -11.32
CA CYS A 79 15.79 15.12 -11.80
C CYS A 79 15.92 15.58 -13.21
N THR A 80 15.09 15.82 -13.75
CA THR A 80 15.24 16.19 -15.12
C THR A 80 15.15 17.61 -15.44
N ASN A 81 15.00 17.01 -14.13
CA ASN A 81 15.56 17.35 -13.81
C ASN A 81 15.89 17.34 -13.56
N MET A 82 15.70 17.59 -13.80
CA MET A 82 16.69 17.54 -13.26
C MET A 82 16.97 17.14 -13.22
N ALA A 83 16.64 17.39 -13.56
CA ALA A 83 17.51 17.09 -13.20
C ALA A 83 17.43 17.07 -13.13
N LEU A 84 16.83 17.28 -13.66
CA LEU A 84 17.37 17.15 -13.17
C LEU A 84 17.41 17.09 -12.95
N ILE A 85 17.08 17.60 -13.38
CA ILE A 85 17.69 17.50 -12.77
C ILE A 85 17.96 17.20 -12.62
N ARG A 86 17.95 17.59 -13.09
CA ARG A 86 18.68 17.41 -12.70
C ARG A 86 19.00 17.06 -12.39
N ARG A 87 18.70 17.37 -12.80
CA ARG A 87 19.25 17.25 -12.43
C ARG A 87 19.45 17.06 -12.24
#